data_0d2ef9f00ca4be935aabdbf3566d86c3
#
_entry.id   0d2ef9f00ca4be935aabdbf3566d86c3
#
_cell.length_a   1.000
_cell.length_b   1.000
_cell.length_c   1.000
_cell.angle_alpha   90.00
_cell.angle_beta   90.00
_cell.angle_gamma   90.00
#
_symmetry.space_group_name_H-M   'P 1'
#
loop_
_entity.id
_entity.type
_entity.pdbx_description
1 polymer ?
#
loop_
_entity_poly.entity_id
_entity_poly.type
_entity_poly.pdbx_seq_one_letter_code
_entity_poly.pdbx_strand_id
1 'polypeptide(L)'
;MDQAGDAQARDAVEQCDAVVIGGGPGGSTAAALLARRGYKVVALEKDHHPRFHIGESLLPMNLPVFERLGVLEKVRAMGVFKAGADFEADNERGYNTYAFDRAIGNSPPHAFQVWRQDFDKMLYEHARECGADAREGHEVKRVEQAGPRESLLDVSTDRGESYRLRARYVVDASGRDAFFASRKKLRRKNPAHQSAAIFGHFRGARTREGEDAGNISIYNFDYGWMWMIPLPDGVMSVGAVARPEYLKQRKSSPREFLLQTLQQVPALWQRLQQAELIDDEVRVTGNYSYDASAMGGPGWILVGDAFAFLDPVFSSGVYLAMSGAEKAVEVVDRALRDPACEMTLMRKLEKRQRAAMKRFAFFIYRFNGPVMQKMFRQPRNIWQLEQGVISMLAGDLFDMPLVLRKLRLFKLVYAVYTLRDWRRARRERKYRLAQARLQFSGGTTPLDPA
;
A
#
# COMPACT_ATOMS: atom_id res chain seq x y z
N MET A 1 -33.29 -18.61 42.13
CA MET A 1 -32.48 -17.39 42.43
C MET A 1 -31.20 -17.54 41.66
N ASP A 2 -31.14 -17.21 40.35
CA ASP A 2 -29.86 -17.14 39.57
C ASP A 2 -30.02 -16.45 38.22
N GLN A 3 -31.03 -15.59 38.03
CA GLN A 3 -31.15 -14.80 36.80
C GLN A 3 -30.69 -13.35 36.94
N ALA A 4 -30.32 -12.89 38.13
CA ALA A 4 -29.86 -11.52 38.36
C ALA A 4 -28.30 -11.36 38.22
N GLY A 5 -27.56 -12.47 38.28
CA GLY A 5 -26.08 -12.45 38.14
C GLY A 5 -25.62 -12.32 36.70
N ASP A 6 -26.36 -12.83 35.72
CA ASP A 6 -25.98 -12.82 34.30
C ASP A 6 -26.28 -11.48 33.58
N ALA A 7 -27.17 -10.67 34.10
CA ALA A 7 -27.48 -9.35 33.53
C ALA A 7 -26.44 -8.29 33.93
N GLN A 8 -25.82 -8.36 35.11
CA GLN A 8 -24.80 -7.42 35.57
C GLN A 8 -23.41 -7.66 34.94
N ALA A 9 -23.13 -8.85 34.45
CA ALA A 9 -21.86 -9.15 33.73
C ALA A 9 -21.84 -8.57 32.29
N ARG A 10 -23.00 -8.22 31.72
CA ARG A 10 -23.12 -7.68 30.36
C ARG A 10 -22.87 -6.16 30.26
N ASP A 11 -22.83 -5.44 31.37
CA ASP A 11 -22.65 -3.97 31.38
C ASP A 11 -21.23 -3.50 31.72
N ALA A 12 -20.29 -4.40 32.02
CA ALA A 12 -18.91 -4.03 32.31
C ALA A 12 -18.17 -3.63 31.01
N VAL A 13 -18.05 -2.32 30.76
CA VAL A 13 -17.27 -1.80 29.64
C VAL A 13 -15.79 -2.11 29.86
N GLU A 14 -15.22 -2.97 29.02
CA GLU A 14 -13.80 -3.29 29.08
C GLU A 14 -12.95 -2.06 28.78
N GLN A 15 -11.89 -1.81 29.57
CA GLN A 15 -11.03 -0.63 29.44
C GLN A 15 -9.63 -1.01 28.96
N CYS A 16 -9.08 -0.18 28.05
CA CYS A 16 -7.72 -0.29 27.58
C CYS A 16 -7.10 1.11 27.32
N ASP A 17 -5.77 1.15 27.15
CA ASP A 17 -5.08 2.39 26.81
C ASP A 17 -5.26 2.73 25.34
N ALA A 18 -5.15 1.74 24.46
CA ALA A 18 -5.30 1.92 23.03
C ALA A 18 -6.08 0.80 22.36
N VAL A 19 -6.95 1.17 21.42
CA VAL A 19 -7.56 0.23 20.45
C VAL A 19 -6.92 0.46 19.10
N VAL A 20 -6.51 -0.63 18.45
CA VAL A 20 -6.05 -0.65 17.06
C VAL A 20 -7.11 -1.33 16.20
N ILE A 21 -7.62 -0.64 15.20
CA ILE A 21 -8.62 -1.15 14.25
C ILE A 21 -7.93 -1.65 13.00
N GLY A 22 -7.97 -2.96 12.76
CA GLY A 22 -7.37 -3.64 11.61
C GLY A 22 -6.08 -4.40 11.94
N GLY A 23 -6.00 -5.65 11.52
CA GLY A 23 -4.88 -6.59 11.73
C GLY A 23 -3.91 -6.69 10.53
N GLY A 24 -3.91 -5.72 9.61
CA GLY A 24 -2.91 -5.64 8.54
C GLY A 24 -1.55 -5.13 9.03
N PRO A 25 -0.56 -4.96 8.12
CA PRO A 25 0.82 -4.62 8.50
C PRO A 25 0.95 -3.36 9.36
N GLY A 26 0.17 -2.31 9.07
CA GLY A 26 0.19 -1.08 9.87
C GLY A 26 -0.39 -1.27 11.27
N GLY A 27 -1.51 -1.97 11.40
CA GLY A 27 -2.16 -2.21 12.68
C GLY A 27 -1.37 -3.15 13.57
N SER A 28 -0.88 -4.26 13.02
CA SER A 28 -0.02 -5.20 13.74
C SER A 28 1.27 -4.54 14.24
N THR A 29 1.89 -3.67 13.40
CA THR A 29 3.06 -2.87 13.81
C THR A 29 2.72 -1.94 14.97
N ALA A 30 1.60 -1.22 14.88
CA ALA A 30 1.19 -0.29 15.95
C ALA A 30 0.88 -1.03 17.25
N ALA A 31 0.14 -2.14 17.16
CA ALA A 31 -0.23 -2.95 18.32
C ALA A 31 1.01 -3.52 19.05
N ALA A 32 1.93 -4.14 18.27
CA ALA A 32 3.17 -4.68 18.82
C ALA A 32 4.00 -3.61 19.53
N LEU A 33 4.20 -2.45 18.90
CA LEU A 33 5.04 -1.38 19.45
C LEU A 33 4.41 -0.68 20.66
N LEU A 34 3.10 -0.54 20.73
CA LEU A 34 2.39 -0.01 21.90
C LEU A 34 2.43 -1.00 23.05
N ALA A 35 2.18 -2.30 22.80
CA ALA A 35 2.26 -3.34 23.82
C ALA A 35 3.66 -3.44 24.44
N ARG A 36 4.72 -3.39 23.63
CA ARG A 36 6.12 -3.34 24.09
C ARG A 36 6.43 -2.13 24.98
N ARG A 37 5.66 -1.05 24.87
CA ARG A 37 5.77 0.12 25.77
C ARG A 37 4.97 -0.01 27.05
N GLY A 38 4.33 -1.17 27.28
CA GLY A 38 3.56 -1.48 28.48
C GLY A 38 2.13 -0.97 28.49
N TYR A 39 1.61 -0.52 27.36
CA TYR A 39 0.21 -0.14 27.24
C TYR A 39 -0.71 -1.36 27.13
N LYS A 40 -1.89 -1.30 27.74
CA LYS A 40 -2.96 -2.26 27.52
C LYS A 40 -3.57 -1.99 26.13
N VAL A 41 -3.22 -2.83 25.14
CA VAL A 41 -3.62 -2.67 23.73
C VAL A 41 -4.60 -3.76 23.37
N VAL A 42 -5.74 -3.37 22.77
CA VAL A 42 -6.68 -4.28 22.10
C VAL A 42 -6.60 -4.04 20.61
N ALA A 43 -6.22 -5.05 19.83
CA ALA A 43 -6.18 -5.01 18.37
C ALA A 43 -7.33 -5.84 17.79
N LEU A 44 -8.16 -5.22 16.94
CA LEU A 44 -9.39 -5.80 16.42
C LEU A 44 -9.28 -6.00 14.90
N GLU A 45 -9.36 -7.25 14.45
CA GLU A 45 -9.46 -7.61 13.03
C GLU A 45 -10.83 -8.27 12.78
N LYS A 46 -11.53 -7.79 11.76
CA LYS A 46 -12.87 -8.29 11.41
C LYS A 46 -12.85 -9.67 10.74
N ASP A 47 -11.75 -9.98 10.03
CA ASP A 47 -11.54 -11.24 9.36
C ASP A 47 -10.66 -12.18 10.21
N HIS A 48 -10.48 -13.42 9.75
CA HIS A 48 -9.53 -14.39 10.31
C HIS A 48 -8.32 -14.54 9.41
N HIS A 49 -7.13 -14.62 9.99
CA HIS A 49 -5.92 -14.99 9.25
C HIS A 49 -5.78 -16.52 9.13
N PRO A 50 -5.22 -17.05 8.02
CA PRO A 50 -4.73 -16.30 6.86
C PRO A 50 -5.89 -15.78 5.99
N ARG A 51 -5.80 -14.52 5.55
CA ARG A 51 -6.75 -13.90 4.64
C ARG A 51 -6.05 -13.28 3.45
N PHE A 52 -6.68 -13.36 2.29
CA PHE A 52 -6.10 -12.75 1.09
C PHE A 52 -6.00 -11.23 1.21
N HIS A 53 -4.87 -10.68 0.82
CA HIS A 53 -4.68 -9.26 0.59
C HIS A 53 -3.70 -9.04 -0.57
N ILE A 54 -3.91 -8.00 -1.40
CA ILE A 54 -2.96 -7.60 -2.45
C ILE A 54 -1.82 -6.77 -1.87
N GLY A 55 -0.65 -6.77 -2.55
CA GLY A 55 0.52 -5.99 -2.15
C GLY A 55 1.66 -6.87 -1.62
N GLU A 56 2.09 -7.80 -2.46
CA GLU A 56 3.01 -8.91 -2.18
C GLU A 56 4.48 -8.53 -2.34
N SER A 57 4.76 -7.40 -2.98
CA SER A 57 6.11 -6.90 -3.22
C SER A 57 6.50 -5.86 -2.17
N LEU A 58 7.56 -6.12 -1.41
CA LEU A 58 8.05 -5.23 -0.37
C LEU A 58 9.18 -4.33 -0.87
N LEU A 59 9.54 -3.31 -0.08
CA LEU A 59 10.63 -2.39 -0.36
C LEU A 59 11.81 -2.61 0.61
N PRO A 60 13.05 -2.29 0.19
CA PRO A 60 14.21 -2.35 1.08
C PRO A 60 14.01 -1.64 2.42
N MET A 61 13.38 -0.47 2.42
CA MET A 61 13.12 0.28 3.65
C MET A 61 12.10 -0.36 4.61
N ASN A 62 11.50 -1.51 4.24
CA ASN A 62 10.78 -2.35 5.20
C ASN A 62 11.74 -3.10 6.14
N LEU A 63 12.96 -3.47 5.68
CA LEU A 63 13.88 -4.27 6.48
C LEU A 63 14.26 -3.63 7.81
N PRO A 64 14.64 -2.33 7.89
CA PRO A 64 14.88 -1.67 9.17
C PRO A 64 13.65 -1.66 10.10
N VAL A 65 12.42 -1.66 9.55
CA VAL A 65 11.20 -1.78 10.36
C VAL A 65 11.08 -3.20 10.92
N PHE A 66 11.37 -4.22 10.10
CA PHE A 66 11.36 -5.63 10.53
C PHE A 66 12.40 -5.91 11.61
N GLU A 67 13.59 -5.33 11.50
CA GLU A 67 14.64 -5.42 12.53
C GLU A 67 14.16 -4.86 13.87
N ARG A 68 13.61 -3.64 13.87
CA ARG A 68 13.09 -3.00 15.09
C ARG A 68 11.91 -3.76 15.71
N LEU A 69 11.08 -4.39 14.86
CA LEU A 69 10.01 -5.29 15.31
C LEU A 69 10.55 -6.66 15.78
N GLY A 70 11.75 -7.06 15.37
CA GLY A 70 12.30 -8.41 15.67
C GLY A 70 11.70 -9.51 14.81
N VAL A 71 11.21 -9.18 13.59
CA VAL A 71 10.56 -10.14 12.67
C VAL A 71 11.36 -10.37 11.39
N LEU A 72 12.55 -9.76 11.23
CA LEU A 72 13.31 -9.84 9.98
C LEU A 72 13.61 -11.28 9.56
N GLU A 73 14.03 -12.15 10.50
CA GLU A 73 14.32 -13.54 10.19
C GLU A 73 13.07 -14.35 9.81
N LYS A 74 11.91 -14.05 10.46
CA LYS A 74 10.62 -14.64 10.08
C LYS A 74 10.27 -14.26 8.63
N VAL A 75 10.47 -12.98 8.23
CA VAL A 75 10.22 -12.51 6.86
C VAL A 75 11.22 -13.13 5.87
N ARG A 76 12.49 -13.23 6.22
CA ARG A 76 13.52 -13.88 5.38
C ARG A 76 13.18 -15.35 5.10
N ALA A 77 12.69 -16.07 6.08
CA ALA A 77 12.35 -17.47 5.95
C ALA A 77 11.14 -17.74 5.05
N MET A 78 10.20 -16.77 4.95
CA MET A 78 8.97 -16.93 4.16
C MET A 78 8.99 -16.20 2.82
N GLY A 79 9.98 -15.36 2.56
CA GLY A 79 9.98 -14.46 1.41
C GLY A 79 10.94 -14.90 0.29
N VAL A 80 10.60 -14.52 -0.94
CA VAL A 80 11.51 -14.60 -2.09
C VAL A 80 12.41 -13.37 -2.06
N PHE A 81 13.73 -13.58 -2.14
CA PHE A 81 14.73 -12.51 -2.19
C PHE A 81 14.54 -11.63 -3.44
N LYS A 82 14.55 -10.33 -3.26
CA LYS A 82 14.31 -9.33 -4.30
C LYS A 82 15.48 -8.35 -4.35
N ALA A 83 16.34 -8.46 -5.37
CA ALA A 83 17.50 -7.59 -5.57
C ALA A 83 17.15 -6.22 -6.17
N GLY A 84 16.01 -6.11 -6.87
CA GLY A 84 15.65 -4.89 -7.59
C GLY A 84 14.21 -4.88 -8.11
N ALA A 85 13.99 -4.02 -9.08
CA ALA A 85 12.76 -3.95 -9.87
C ALA A 85 13.10 -3.83 -11.36
N ASP A 86 12.48 -4.66 -12.20
CA ASP A 86 12.70 -4.68 -13.63
C ASP A 86 11.60 -3.91 -14.34
N PHE A 87 12.00 -3.02 -15.22
CA PHE A 87 11.10 -2.29 -16.10
C PHE A 87 11.38 -2.65 -17.55
N GLU A 88 10.32 -2.82 -18.34
CA GLU A 88 10.44 -3.05 -19.78
C GLU A 88 11.36 -2.00 -20.43
N ALA A 89 12.23 -2.45 -21.34
CA ALA A 89 13.21 -1.59 -22.00
C ALA A 89 13.42 -1.95 -23.47
N ASP A 90 13.90 -0.97 -24.22
CA ASP A 90 14.22 -1.11 -25.65
C ASP A 90 15.71 -1.52 -25.81
N ASN A 91 16.13 -2.62 -25.19
CA ASN A 91 17.46 -3.19 -25.27
C ASN A 91 17.40 -4.69 -25.54
N GLU A 92 18.55 -5.34 -25.77
CA GLU A 92 18.64 -6.77 -26.07
C GLU A 92 18.03 -7.67 -24.99
N ARG A 93 18.12 -7.26 -23.70
CA ARG A 93 17.52 -8.00 -22.58
C ARG A 93 16.00 -7.82 -22.50
N GLY A 94 15.43 -6.79 -23.18
CA GLY A 94 14.02 -6.42 -23.09
C GLY A 94 13.60 -5.77 -21.76
N TYR A 95 14.56 -5.54 -20.83
CA TYR A 95 14.29 -4.88 -19.55
C TYR A 95 15.54 -4.21 -18.96
N ASN A 96 15.32 -3.24 -18.08
CA ASN A 96 16.33 -2.61 -17.24
C ASN A 96 16.07 -2.97 -15.78
N THR A 97 17.10 -3.42 -15.07
CA THR A 97 17.07 -3.68 -13.64
C THR A 97 17.50 -2.43 -12.87
N TYR A 98 16.61 -1.97 -11.99
CA TYR A 98 16.90 -0.95 -10.97
C TYR A 98 17.32 -1.68 -9.69
N ALA A 99 18.59 -2.13 -9.66
CA ALA A 99 19.15 -2.90 -8.57
C ALA A 99 19.31 -2.05 -7.30
N PHE A 100 18.83 -2.52 -6.15
CA PHE A 100 18.76 -1.76 -4.92
C PHE A 100 20.12 -1.49 -4.28
N ASP A 101 21.13 -2.32 -4.54
CA ASP A 101 22.52 -2.11 -4.12
C ASP A 101 23.15 -0.84 -4.72
N ARG A 102 22.59 -0.32 -5.82
CA ARG A 102 23.00 0.93 -6.47
C ARG A 102 22.34 2.18 -5.89
N ALA A 103 21.52 2.06 -4.86
CA ALA A 103 20.92 3.19 -4.16
C ALA A 103 22.01 4.08 -3.53
N ILE A 104 21.75 5.39 -3.47
CA ILE A 104 22.68 6.38 -2.85
C ILE A 104 22.19 6.86 -1.49
N GLY A 105 21.12 6.25 -0.97
CA GLY A 105 20.56 6.51 0.35
C GLY A 105 21.05 5.52 1.39
N ASN A 106 20.23 5.34 2.43
CA ASN A 106 20.49 4.40 3.52
C ASN A 106 19.64 3.12 3.39
N SER A 107 19.03 2.88 2.23
CA SER A 107 18.23 1.69 2.03
C SER A 107 19.10 0.43 1.98
N PRO A 108 18.65 -0.69 2.57
CA PRO A 108 19.25 -2.00 2.34
C PRO A 108 19.31 -2.35 0.85
N PRO A 109 20.24 -3.24 0.43
CA PRO A 109 20.44 -3.59 -0.99
C PRO A 109 19.41 -4.58 -1.53
N HIS A 110 18.43 -4.98 -0.76
CA HIS A 110 17.41 -5.97 -1.16
C HIS A 110 16.10 -5.78 -0.40
N ALA A 111 15.08 -6.48 -0.84
CA ALA A 111 13.79 -6.63 -0.21
C ALA A 111 13.32 -8.09 -0.31
N PHE A 112 12.02 -8.32 -0.08
CA PHE A 112 11.39 -9.62 -0.23
C PHE A 112 10.05 -9.51 -0.96
N GLN A 113 9.65 -10.59 -1.64
CA GLN A 113 8.29 -10.84 -2.08
C GLN A 113 7.66 -11.83 -1.11
N VAL A 114 6.42 -11.62 -0.72
CA VAL A 114 5.76 -12.43 0.32
C VAL A 114 4.33 -12.76 -0.06
N TRP A 115 3.86 -13.93 0.35
CA TRP A 115 2.43 -14.17 0.46
C TRP A 115 1.85 -13.27 1.54
N ARG A 116 0.97 -12.35 1.17
CA ARG A 116 0.40 -11.39 2.12
C ARG A 116 -0.44 -12.04 3.22
N GLN A 117 -1.10 -13.14 2.91
CA GLN A 117 -1.87 -13.89 3.90
C GLN A 117 -0.99 -14.40 5.04
N ASP A 118 0.18 -14.95 4.72
CA ASP A 118 1.11 -15.50 5.71
C ASP A 118 1.90 -14.40 6.41
N PHE A 119 2.30 -13.38 5.67
CA PHE A 119 2.99 -12.22 6.20
C PHE A 119 2.10 -11.42 7.18
N ASP A 120 0.84 -11.16 6.83
CA ASP A 120 -0.08 -10.42 7.70
C ASP A 120 -0.40 -11.26 8.96
N LYS A 121 -0.62 -12.57 8.81
CA LYS A 121 -0.78 -13.52 9.93
C LYS A 121 0.40 -13.47 10.88
N MET A 122 1.62 -13.64 10.36
CA MET A 122 2.85 -13.61 11.15
C MET A 122 2.99 -12.31 11.94
N LEU A 123 2.68 -11.15 11.34
CA LEU A 123 2.74 -9.87 12.02
C LEU A 123 1.67 -9.74 13.11
N TYR A 124 0.48 -10.25 12.89
CA TYR A 124 -0.61 -10.19 13.88
C TYR A 124 -0.36 -11.11 15.07
N GLU A 125 0.15 -12.31 14.82
CA GLU A 125 0.62 -13.23 15.86
C GLU A 125 1.79 -12.62 16.65
N HIS A 126 2.72 -11.96 15.96
CA HIS A 126 3.81 -11.24 16.62
C HIS A 126 3.30 -10.10 17.52
N ALA A 127 2.23 -9.41 17.17
CA ALA A 127 1.63 -8.43 18.06
C ALA A 127 1.09 -9.07 19.35
N ARG A 128 0.53 -10.30 19.29
CA ARG A 128 0.15 -11.10 20.48
C ARG A 128 1.40 -11.48 21.31
N GLU A 129 2.46 -11.95 20.65
CA GLU A 129 3.73 -12.27 21.32
C GLU A 129 4.30 -11.07 22.09
N CYS A 130 4.08 -9.85 21.58
CA CYS A 130 4.46 -8.60 22.21
C CYS A 130 3.54 -8.15 23.36
N GLY A 131 2.44 -8.86 23.61
CA GLY A 131 1.50 -8.59 24.71
C GLY A 131 0.24 -7.81 24.32
N ALA A 132 -0.05 -7.61 23.02
CA ALA A 132 -1.30 -7.05 22.58
C ALA A 132 -2.43 -8.11 22.66
N ASP A 133 -3.60 -7.72 23.14
CA ASP A 133 -4.83 -8.52 23.04
C ASP A 133 -5.37 -8.39 21.60
N ALA A 134 -4.92 -9.30 20.74
CA ALA A 134 -5.23 -9.27 19.31
C ALA A 134 -6.36 -10.28 19.01
N ARG A 135 -7.53 -9.76 18.64
CA ARG A 135 -8.78 -10.49 18.45
C ARG A 135 -9.17 -10.52 16.97
N GLU A 136 -9.43 -11.71 16.44
CA GLU A 136 -9.94 -11.94 15.07
C GLU A 136 -11.45 -12.22 15.10
N GLY A 137 -12.16 -11.94 13.99
CA GLY A 137 -13.60 -12.01 13.91
C GLY A 137 -14.32 -10.90 14.71
N HIS A 138 -13.61 -9.80 15.02
CA HIS A 138 -14.11 -8.68 15.81
C HIS A 138 -14.17 -7.38 15.00
N GLU A 139 -15.36 -6.97 14.62
CA GLU A 139 -15.60 -5.77 13.79
C GLU A 139 -16.03 -4.58 14.64
N VAL A 140 -15.32 -3.47 14.52
CA VAL A 140 -15.74 -2.18 15.10
C VAL A 140 -16.88 -1.60 14.27
N LYS A 141 -18.07 -1.51 14.85
CA LYS A 141 -19.25 -0.94 14.19
C LYS A 141 -19.35 0.57 14.37
N ARG A 142 -19.00 1.07 15.55
CA ARG A 142 -19.14 2.49 15.91
C ARG A 142 -18.04 2.91 16.85
N VAL A 143 -17.65 4.16 16.77
CA VAL A 143 -16.77 4.83 17.73
C VAL A 143 -17.40 6.16 18.09
N GLU A 144 -17.71 6.34 19.36
CA GLU A 144 -18.20 7.57 19.96
C GLU A 144 -17.11 8.19 20.82
N GLN A 145 -16.99 9.50 20.75
CA GLN A 145 -16.11 10.23 21.64
C GLN A 145 -16.82 10.51 22.96
N ALA A 146 -16.48 9.77 24.00
CA ALA A 146 -17.11 9.86 25.32
C ALA A 146 -16.51 10.97 26.18
N GLY A 147 -15.34 11.50 25.78
CA GLY A 147 -14.63 12.60 26.43
C GLY A 147 -13.57 13.17 25.49
N PRO A 148 -12.81 14.19 25.90
CA PRO A 148 -11.79 14.80 25.05
C PRO A 148 -10.72 13.82 24.53
N ARG A 149 -10.52 12.69 25.24
CA ARG A 149 -9.55 11.64 24.95
C ARG A 149 -10.03 10.28 25.42
N GLU A 150 -11.28 10.06 25.30
CA GLU A 150 -11.92 8.80 25.63
C GLU A 150 -12.90 8.46 24.55
N SER A 151 -12.72 7.28 23.98
CA SER A 151 -13.60 6.73 22.94
C SER A 151 -14.29 5.48 23.46
N LEU A 152 -15.57 5.37 23.18
CA LEU A 152 -16.37 4.17 23.40
C LEU A 152 -16.57 3.51 22.04
N LEU A 153 -16.18 2.23 21.92
CA LEU A 153 -16.28 1.46 20.70
C LEU A 153 -17.35 0.38 20.87
N ASP A 154 -18.29 0.33 19.94
CA ASP A 154 -19.21 -0.80 19.79
C ASP A 154 -18.58 -1.83 18.86
N VAL A 155 -18.39 -3.04 19.35
CA VAL A 155 -17.74 -4.15 18.64
C VAL A 155 -18.73 -5.30 18.49
N SER A 156 -18.79 -5.90 17.29
CA SER A 156 -19.52 -7.15 17.06
C SER A 156 -18.56 -8.27 16.68
N THR A 157 -18.86 -9.47 17.15
CA THR A 157 -18.13 -10.68 16.76
C THR A 157 -18.81 -11.39 15.59
N ASP A 158 -18.07 -12.23 14.90
CA ASP A 158 -18.59 -13.13 13.86
C ASP A 158 -19.58 -14.19 14.41
N ARG A 159 -19.58 -14.39 15.76
CA ARG A 159 -20.54 -15.26 16.47
C ARG A 159 -21.85 -14.55 16.82
N GLY A 160 -22.00 -13.27 16.41
CA GLY A 160 -23.20 -12.48 16.69
C GLY A 160 -23.23 -11.83 18.07
N GLU A 161 -22.17 -11.93 18.84
CA GLU A 161 -22.04 -11.25 20.12
C GLU A 161 -21.68 -9.78 19.91
N SER A 162 -22.05 -8.93 20.85
CA SER A 162 -21.67 -7.51 20.85
C SER A 162 -21.21 -7.09 22.24
N TYR A 163 -20.19 -6.25 22.27
CA TYR A 163 -19.66 -5.70 23.52
C TYR A 163 -19.09 -4.29 23.30
N ARG A 164 -18.73 -3.62 24.38
CA ARG A 164 -18.17 -2.27 24.35
C ARG A 164 -16.76 -2.24 24.90
N LEU A 165 -15.91 -1.48 24.22
CA LEU A 165 -14.55 -1.13 24.65
C LEU A 165 -14.46 0.36 24.93
N ARG A 166 -13.77 0.71 26.02
CA ARG A 166 -13.42 2.08 26.35
C ARG A 166 -11.92 2.25 26.19
N ALA A 167 -11.49 3.15 25.32
CA ALA A 167 -10.08 3.39 25.01
C ALA A 167 -9.71 4.86 25.18
N ARG A 168 -8.51 5.08 25.70
CA ARG A 168 -7.92 6.44 25.78
C ARG A 168 -7.44 6.94 24.42
N TYR A 169 -7.10 6.01 23.52
CA TYR A 169 -6.63 6.33 22.17
C TYR A 169 -7.10 5.29 21.16
N VAL A 170 -7.42 5.73 19.94
CA VAL A 170 -7.80 4.84 18.82
C VAL A 170 -6.83 5.02 17.66
N VAL A 171 -6.22 3.92 17.21
CA VAL A 171 -5.39 3.86 16.00
C VAL A 171 -6.23 3.19 14.90
N ASP A 172 -6.65 3.96 13.91
CA ASP A 172 -7.35 3.43 12.74
C ASP A 172 -6.34 2.97 11.69
N ALA A 173 -6.12 1.67 11.61
CA ALA A 173 -5.34 0.96 10.61
C ALA A 173 -6.22 0.03 9.76
N SER A 174 -7.50 0.37 9.60
CA SER A 174 -8.52 -0.42 8.87
C SER A 174 -8.27 -0.52 7.37
N GLY A 175 -7.11 -0.07 6.90
CA GLY A 175 -6.74 -0.16 5.51
C GLY A 175 -7.69 0.63 4.60
N ARG A 176 -8.11 0.00 3.51
CA ARG A 176 -8.95 0.64 2.49
C ARG A 176 -10.39 0.91 2.93
N ASP A 177 -10.87 0.29 4.01
CA ASP A 177 -12.16 0.61 4.60
C ASP A 177 -12.19 2.05 5.15
N ALA A 178 -11.00 2.54 5.57
CA ALA A 178 -10.80 3.92 6.03
C ALA A 178 -11.89 4.32 7.04
N PHE A 179 -12.01 3.54 8.12
CA PHE A 179 -13.11 3.56 9.07
C PHE A 179 -13.47 4.98 9.55
N PHE A 180 -12.51 5.70 10.14
CA PHE A 180 -12.74 7.08 10.59
C PHE A 180 -12.86 8.05 9.41
N ALA A 181 -12.00 7.92 8.40
CA ALA A 181 -12.00 8.85 7.27
C ALA A 181 -13.34 8.82 6.51
N SER A 182 -13.97 7.63 6.40
CA SER A 182 -15.28 7.49 5.78
C SER A 182 -16.40 8.08 6.66
N ARG A 183 -16.45 7.74 7.95
CA ARG A 183 -17.50 8.19 8.88
C ARG A 183 -17.43 9.67 9.22
N LYS A 184 -16.22 10.21 9.38
CA LYS A 184 -15.99 11.63 9.64
C LYS A 184 -15.98 12.49 8.36
N LYS A 185 -16.28 11.90 7.18
CA LYS A 185 -16.29 12.57 5.86
C LYS A 185 -14.95 13.26 5.53
N LEU A 186 -13.85 12.66 5.98
CA LEU A 186 -12.50 13.18 5.72
C LEU A 186 -11.92 12.66 4.39
N ARG A 187 -12.45 11.57 3.84
CA ARG A 187 -11.92 10.90 2.66
C ARG A 187 -12.14 11.75 1.39
N ARG A 188 -11.04 12.02 0.68
CA ARG A 188 -11.03 12.75 -0.59
C ARG A 188 -10.49 11.87 -1.69
N LYS A 189 -11.28 11.61 -2.72
CA LYS A 189 -10.85 10.88 -3.91
C LYS A 189 -9.95 11.76 -4.77
N ASN A 190 -8.95 11.17 -5.43
CA ASN A 190 -8.16 11.85 -6.44
C ASN A 190 -8.81 11.68 -7.83
N PRO A 191 -9.51 12.69 -8.37
CA PRO A 191 -10.20 12.54 -9.64
C PRO A 191 -9.25 12.44 -10.84
N ALA A 192 -8.01 12.91 -10.68
CA ALA A 192 -7.02 12.88 -11.76
C ALA A 192 -6.28 11.54 -11.88
N HIS A 193 -6.48 10.64 -10.92
CA HIS A 193 -5.82 9.33 -10.94
C HIS A 193 -6.77 8.27 -10.39
N GLN A 194 -7.54 7.68 -11.29
CA GLN A 194 -8.41 6.56 -11.00
C GLN A 194 -7.89 5.35 -11.75
N SER A 195 -7.75 4.24 -11.06
CA SER A 195 -7.31 2.97 -11.64
C SER A 195 -7.99 1.81 -10.95
N ALA A 196 -8.03 0.67 -11.62
CA ALA A 196 -8.48 -0.57 -11.05
C ALA A 196 -7.57 -1.70 -11.54
N ALA A 197 -7.46 -2.76 -10.76
CA ALA A 197 -6.64 -3.91 -11.09
C ALA A 197 -7.50 -5.13 -11.36
N ILE A 198 -7.01 -5.97 -12.28
CA ILE A 198 -7.46 -7.35 -12.49
C ILE A 198 -6.23 -8.25 -12.43
N PHE A 199 -6.28 -9.34 -11.66
CA PHE A 199 -5.10 -10.16 -11.40
C PHE A 199 -5.45 -11.56 -10.91
N GLY A 200 -4.43 -12.43 -10.96
CA GLY A 200 -4.48 -13.79 -10.43
C GLY A 200 -3.08 -14.35 -10.21
N HIS A 201 -3.00 -15.57 -9.67
CA HIS A 201 -1.77 -16.28 -9.41
C HIS A 201 -1.58 -17.38 -10.44
N PHE A 202 -0.34 -17.55 -10.89
CA PHE A 202 0.03 -18.50 -11.94
C PHE A 202 1.14 -19.42 -11.44
N ARG A 203 1.06 -20.71 -11.76
CA ARG A 203 2.14 -21.67 -11.56
C ARG A 203 2.80 -21.99 -12.90
N GLY A 204 4.12 -22.21 -12.90
CA GLY A 204 4.87 -22.50 -14.12
C GLY A 204 5.24 -21.28 -14.95
N ALA A 205 5.02 -20.06 -14.45
CA ALA A 205 5.46 -18.84 -15.11
C ALA A 205 6.99 -18.71 -15.05
N ARG A 206 7.62 -18.30 -16.17
CA ARG A 206 9.07 -18.13 -16.24
C ARG A 206 9.53 -16.95 -15.40
N THR A 207 10.44 -17.16 -14.45
CA THR A 207 11.14 -16.10 -13.71
C THR A 207 12.22 -15.44 -14.56
N ARG A 208 12.84 -14.38 -14.06
CA ARG A 208 14.13 -13.90 -14.56
C ARG A 208 15.22 -14.88 -14.16
N GLU A 209 16.43 -14.68 -14.66
CA GLU A 209 17.58 -15.52 -14.37
C GLU A 209 18.53 -14.83 -13.38
N GLY A 210 19.35 -15.62 -12.69
CA GLY A 210 20.39 -15.14 -11.78
C GLY A 210 19.83 -14.30 -10.63
N GLU A 211 20.49 -13.20 -10.33
CA GLU A 211 20.11 -12.29 -9.23
C GLU A 211 18.77 -11.58 -9.46
N ASP A 212 18.32 -11.50 -10.72
CA ASP A 212 17.05 -10.87 -11.09
C ASP A 212 15.83 -11.80 -10.85
N ALA A 213 16.05 -13.10 -10.51
CA ALA A 213 15.00 -14.12 -10.44
C ALA A 213 13.82 -13.74 -9.53
N GLY A 214 14.10 -13.07 -8.41
CA GLY A 214 13.08 -12.61 -7.47
C GLY A 214 12.58 -11.18 -7.68
N ASN A 215 13.03 -10.50 -8.73
CA ASN A 215 12.60 -9.13 -9.02
C ASN A 215 11.14 -9.07 -9.47
N ILE A 216 10.44 -8.02 -9.05
CA ILE A 216 9.19 -7.65 -9.70
C ILE A 216 9.49 -7.19 -11.12
N SER A 217 8.73 -7.66 -12.10
CA SER A 217 8.79 -7.16 -13.48
C SER A 217 7.57 -6.29 -13.77
N ILE A 218 7.80 -5.09 -14.30
CA ILE A 218 6.79 -4.09 -14.60
C ILE A 218 6.79 -3.82 -16.11
N TYR A 219 5.62 -3.92 -16.71
CA TYR A 219 5.38 -3.70 -18.13
C TYR A 219 4.36 -2.58 -18.33
N ASN A 220 4.50 -1.85 -19.42
CA ASN A 220 3.53 -0.85 -19.82
C ASN A 220 2.65 -1.37 -20.96
N PHE A 221 1.38 -0.97 -20.97
CA PHE A 221 0.47 -1.13 -22.12
C PHE A 221 -0.39 0.13 -22.28
N ASP A 222 -1.15 0.23 -23.34
CA ASP A 222 -1.87 1.46 -23.71
C ASP A 222 -2.83 1.98 -22.66
N TYR A 223 -3.38 1.09 -21.83
CA TYR A 223 -4.38 1.46 -20.83
C TYR A 223 -3.84 1.54 -19.40
N GLY A 224 -2.54 1.19 -19.18
CA GLY A 224 -1.96 1.18 -17.84
C GLY A 224 -0.63 0.46 -17.73
N TRP A 225 -0.49 -0.39 -16.73
CA TRP A 225 0.72 -1.16 -16.47
C TRP A 225 0.38 -2.55 -15.92
N MET A 226 1.32 -3.48 -16.05
CA MET A 226 1.18 -4.87 -15.59
C MET A 226 2.35 -5.24 -14.70
N TRP A 227 2.13 -6.22 -13.80
CA TRP A 227 3.17 -6.76 -12.96
C TRP A 227 3.31 -8.26 -13.10
N MET A 228 4.52 -8.74 -12.83
CA MET A 228 4.82 -10.13 -12.50
C MET A 228 5.67 -10.13 -11.21
N ILE A 229 5.19 -10.76 -10.15
CA ILE A 229 5.83 -10.83 -8.83
C ILE A 229 6.07 -12.30 -8.51
N PRO A 230 7.33 -12.76 -8.47
CA PRO A 230 7.65 -14.12 -8.03
C PRO A 230 7.30 -14.29 -6.55
N LEU A 231 6.56 -15.33 -6.23
CA LEU A 231 6.16 -15.70 -4.87
C LEU A 231 6.79 -17.04 -4.48
N PRO A 232 6.80 -17.42 -3.20
CA PRO A 232 7.20 -18.75 -2.77
C PRO A 232 6.47 -19.87 -3.53
N ASP A 233 7.01 -21.07 -3.50
CA ASP A 233 6.46 -22.29 -4.10
C ASP A 233 6.26 -22.23 -5.63
N GLY A 234 7.09 -21.43 -6.32
CA GLY A 234 7.08 -21.30 -7.77
C GLY A 234 5.82 -20.63 -8.33
N VAL A 235 5.15 -19.86 -7.51
CA VAL A 235 3.97 -19.08 -7.91
C VAL A 235 4.38 -17.69 -8.38
N MET A 236 3.63 -17.15 -9.34
CA MET A 236 3.79 -15.81 -9.88
C MET A 236 2.48 -15.05 -9.74
N SER A 237 2.49 -13.95 -8.99
CA SER A 237 1.37 -13.01 -9.01
C SER A 237 1.45 -12.17 -10.27
N VAL A 238 0.39 -12.16 -11.07
CA VAL A 238 0.34 -11.43 -12.35
C VAL A 238 -0.94 -10.65 -12.46
N GLY A 239 -0.84 -9.40 -12.86
CA GLY A 239 -2.03 -8.59 -13.06
C GLY A 239 -1.78 -7.31 -13.84
N ALA A 240 -2.89 -6.66 -14.13
CA ALA A 240 -2.92 -5.38 -14.85
C ALA A 240 -3.65 -4.33 -14.01
N VAL A 241 -3.05 -3.15 -13.92
CA VAL A 241 -3.70 -1.93 -13.42
C VAL A 241 -4.02 -1.06 -14.61
N ALA A 242 -5.30 -0.80 -14.79
CA ALA A 242 -5.78 -0.04 -15.93
C ALA A 242 -6.78 1.03 -15.51
N ARG A 243 -7.06 1.94 -16.46
CA ARG A 243 -8.13 2.93 -16.29
C ARG A 243 -9.48 2.20 -16.18
N PRO A 244 -10.40 2.68 -15.33
CA PRO A 244 -11.71 2.03 -15.14
C PRO A 244 -12.50 1.83 -16.44
N GLU A 245 -12.33 2.73 -17.41
CA GLU A 245 -12.99 2.66 -18.71
C GLU A 245 -12.59 1.40 -19.50
N TYR A 246 -11.30 1.00 -19.40
CA TYR A 246 -10.83 -0.24 -20.03
C TYR A 246 -11.51 -1.47 -19.40
N LEU A 247 -11.55 -1.53 -18.06
CA LEU A 247 -12.18 -2.65 -17.36
C LEU A 247 -13.70 -2.72 -17.59
N LYS A 248 -14.37 -1.57 -17.79
CA LYS A 248 -15.80 -1.51 -18.12
C LYS A 248 -16.12 -2.06 -19.52
N GLN A 249 -15.15 -2.16 -20.41
CA GLN A 249 -15.33 -2.73 -21.77
C GLN A 249 -15.40 -4.27 -21.75
N ARG A 250 -15.19 -4.89 -20.60
CA ARG A 250 -15.22 -6.33 -20.47
C ARG A 250 -16.57 -6.91 -20.92
N LYS A 251 -16.51 -7.82 -21.91
CA LYS A 251 -17.64 -8.58 -22.43
C LYS A 251 -17.53 -10.09 -22.13
N SER A 252 -16.35 -10.53 -21.65
CA SER A 252 -16.03 -11.93 -21.31
C SER A 252 -15.98 -12.14 -19.81
N SER A 253 -15.79 -13.37 -19.38
CA SER A 253 -15.53 -13.69 -17.96
C SER A 253 -14.31 -12.95 -17.43
N PRO A 254 -14.19 -12.71 -16.10
CA PRO A 254 -12.98 -12.09 -15.53
C PRO A 254 -11.69 -12.83 -15.90
N ARG A 255 -11.73 -14.17 -15.95
CA ARG A 255 -10.59 -15.02 -16.33
C ARG A 255 -10.16 -14.78 -17.77
N GLU A 256 -11.09 -14.85 -18.70
CA GLU A 256 -10.80 -14.62 -20.12
C GLU A 256 -10.31 -13.19 -20.37
N PHE A 257 -10.92 -12.21 -19.71
CA PHE A 257 -10.52 -10.81 -19.85
C PHE A 257 -9.11 -10.56 -19.28
N LEU A 258 -8.74 -11.19 -18.16
CA LEU A 258 -7.37 -11.12 -17.65
C LEU A 258 -6.40 -11.67 -18.68
N LEU A 259 -6.62 -12.88 -19.20
CA LEU A 259 -5.73 -13.51 -20.19
C LEU A 259 -5.61 -12.67 -21.47
N GLN A 260 -6.74 -12.19 -22.02
CA GLN A 260 -6.74 -11.28 -23.17
C GLN A 260 -5.97 -9.99 -22.90
N THR A 261 -6.07 -9.46 -21.69
CA THR A 261 -5.33 -8.25 -21.29
C THR A 261 -3.83 -8.53 -21.25
N LEU A 262 -3.39 -9.64 -20.63
CA LEU A 262 -1.98 -10.02 -20.51
C LEU A 262 -1.34 -10.31 -21.87
N GLN A 263 -2.10 -10.81 -22.84
CA GLN A 263 -1.65 -11.05 -24.22
C GLN A 263 -1.28 -9.77 -24.98
N GLN A 264 -1.76 -8.61 -24.55
CA GLN A 264 -1.40 -7.33 -25.19
C GLN A 264 0.07 -6.96 -25.00
N VAL A 265 0.78 -7.60 -24.06
CA VAL A 265 2.22 -7.40 -23.83
C VAL A 265 2.98 -8.70 -24.19
N PRO A 266 3.53 -8.83 -25.39
CA PRO A 266 4.17 -10.06 -25.87
C PRO A 266 5.29 -10.56 -24.96
N ALA A 267 6.13 -9.65 -24.42
CA ALA A 267 7.24 -9.97 -23.53
C ALA A 267 6.77 -10.57 -22.18
N LEU A 268 5.64 -10.12 -21.67
CA LEU A 268 5.00 -10.70 -20.49
C LEU A 268 4.37 -12.05 -20.84
N TRP A 269 3.58 -12.08 -21.94
CA TRP A 269 2.84 -13.28 -22.36
C TRP A 269 3.77 -14.47 -22.64
N GLN A 270 4.95 -14.22 -23.23
CA GLN A 270 5.96 -15.24 -23.48
C GLN A 270 6.39 -15.96 -22.18
N ARG A 271 6.38 -15.27 -21.06
CA ARG A 271 6.72 -15.84 -19.74
C ARG A 271 5.57 -16.65 -19.14
N LEU A 272 4.36 -16.52 -19.66
CA LEU A 272 3.15 -17.20 -19.21
C LEU A 272 2.70 -18.36 -20.12
N GLN A 273 3.38 -18.63 -21.23
CA GLN A 273 2.93 -19.62 -22.22
C GLN A 273 2.72 -21.02 -21.67
N GLN A 274 3.48 -21.40 -20.64
CA GLN A 274 3.39 -22.72 -19.96
C GLN A 274 2.79 -22.61 -18.56
N ALA A 275 2.27 -21.44 -18.22
CA ALA A 275 1.75 -21.17 -16.89
C ALA A 275 0.25 -21.44 -16.80
N GLU A 276 -0.17 -21.98 -15.67
CA GLU A 276 -1.57 -22.21 -15.35
C GLU A 276 -2.04 -21.22 -14.28
N LEU A 277 -3.21 -20.62 -14.50
CA LEU A 277 -3.90 -19.80 -13.49
C LEU A 277 -4.45 -20.74 -12.41
N ILE A 278 -3.96 -20.57 -11.17
CA ILE A 278 -4.28 -21.47 -10.04
C ILE A 278 -5.42 -20.94 -9.16
N ASP A 279 -5.82 -19.68 -9.30
CA ASP A 279 -6.96 -19.13 -8.59
C ASP A 279 -8.28 -19.61 -9.20
N ASP A 280 -9.23 -20.01 -8.37
CA ASP A 280 -10.60 -20.36 -8.80
C ASP A 280 -11.28 -19.14 -9.41
N GLU A 281 -11.09 -17.96 -8.78
CA GLU A 281 -11.65 -16.69 -9.22
C GLU A 281 -10.57 -15.62 -9.44
N VAL A 282 -10.60 -14.99 -10.60
CA VAL A 282 -9.79 -13.81 -10.90
C VAL A 282 -10.30 -12.61 -10.09
N ARG A 283 -9.38 -11.94 -9.42
CA ARG A 283 -9.72 -10.83 -8.53
C ARG A 283 -9.72 -9.50 -9.25
N VAL A 284 -10.70 -8.68 -8.91
CA VAL A 284 -10.82 -7.30 -9.41
C VAL A 284 -10.92 -6.35 -8.24
N THR A 285 -10.11 -5.30 -8.24
CA THR A 285 -10.14 -4.27 -7.21
C THR A 285 -10.00 -2.88 -7.82
N GLY A 286 -10.70 -1.91 -7.27
CA GLY A 286 -10.74 -0.57 -7.84
C GLY A 286 -10.63 0.54 -6.80
N ASN A 287 -10.78 1.78 -7.28
CA ASN A 287 -10.75 3.00 -6.45
C ASN A 287 -9.39 3.25 -5.78
N TYR A 288 -8.31 3.07 -6.52
CA TYR A 288 -6.99 3.50 -6.09
C TYR A 288 -6.89 5.03 -6.08
N SER A 289 -6.09 5.55 -5.15
CA SER A 289 -5.77 6.96 -4.95
C SER A 289 -6.86 7.80 -4.28
N TYR A 290 -6.69 7.94 -2.98
CA TYR A 290 -7.43 8.86 -2.11
C TYR A 290 -6.54 9.32 -0.96
N ASP A 291 -6.92 10.39 -0.28
CA ASP A 291 -6.35 10.80 0.99
C ASP A 291 -7.45 11.26 1.97
N ALA A 292 -7.12 11.28 3.26
CA ALA A 292 -7.94 11.95 4.26
C ALA A 292 -7.50 13.41 4.43
N SER A 293 -8.46 14.32 4.70
CA SER A 293 -8.17 15.73 4.92
C SER A 293 -7.37 16.01 6.20
N ALA A 294 -7.46 15.11 7.19
CA ALA A 294 -6.66 15.11 8.41
C ALA A 294 -6.14 13.72 8.73
N MET A 295 -4.96 13.61 9.32
CA MET A 295 -4.36 12.34 9.75
C MET A 295 -4.86 11.89 11.12
N GLY A 296 -5.44 12.78 11.92
CA GLY A 296 -5.93 12.47 13.25
C GLY A 296 -6.56 13.68 13.95
N GLY A 297 -6.95 13.46 15.17
CA GLY A 297 -7.49 14.44 16.09
C GLY A 297 -7.28 14.00 17.54
N PRO A 298 -7.81 14.73 18.53
CA PRO A 298 -7.67 14.35 19.92
C PRO A 298 -8.13 12.92 20.18
N GLY A 299 -7.21 12.05 20.65
CA GLY A 299 -7.48 10.66 21.00
C GLY A 299 -7.61 9.69 19.82
N TRP A 300 -7.29 10.06 18.57
CA TRP A 300 -7.30 9.15 17.45
C TRP A 300 -6.32 9.52 16.31
N ILE A 301 -5.81 8.52 15.58
CA ILE A 301 -4.88 8.68 14.45
C ILE A 301 -5.15 7.65 13.36
N LEU A 302 -4.95 8.05 12.10
CA LEU A 302 -5.04 7.19 10.91
C LEU A 302 -3.65 6.69 10.50
N VAL A 303 -3.55 5.42 10.13
CA VAL A 303 -2.30 4.77 9.74
C VAL A 303 -2.46 4.05 8.40
N GLY A 304 -1.44 4.13 7.54
CA GLY A 304 -1.43 3.44 6.26
C GLY A 304 -2.56 3.88 5.33
N ASP A 305 -3.22 2.91 4.72
CA ASP A 305 -4.29 3.16 3.74
C ASP A 305 -5.53 3.80 4.39
N ALA A 306 -5.72 3.68 5.71
CA ALA A 306 -6.77 4.43 6.41
C ALA A 306 -6.57 5.95 6.31
N PHE A 307 -5.31 6.42 6.21
CA PHE A 307 -4.98 7.82 5.97
C PHE A 307 -4.98 8.16 4.47
N ALA A 308 -4.25 7.38 3.67
CA ALA A 308 -4.15 7.67 2.25
C ALA A 308 -3.57 6.47 1.47
N PHE A 309 -4.08 6.26 0.26
CA PHE A 309 -3.63 5.22 -0.65
C PHE A 309 -3.22 5.80 -2.01
N LEU A 310 -2.08 5.33 -2.52
CA LEU A 310 -1.57 5.64 -3.85
C LEU A 310 -1.62 4.39 -4.72
N ASP A 311 -1.56 4.57 -6.04
CA ASP A 311 -1.44 3.45 -6.99
C ASP A 311 -0.21 2.58 -6.67
N PRO A 312 -0.31 1.25 -6.69
CA PRO A 312 0.70 0.34 -6.16
C PRO A 312 1.92 0.11 -7.07
N VAL A 313 2.07 0.84 -8.17
CA VAL A 313 3.14 0.60 -9.18
C VAL A 313 4.56 0.52 -8.59
N PHE A 314 4.83 1.18 -7.48
CA PHE A 314 6.14 1.16 -6.81
C PHE A 314 6.14 0.42 -5.47
N SER A 315 5.17 -0.46 -5.23
CA SER A 315 5.13 -1.36 -4.05
C SER A 315 5.21 -0.65 -2.69
N SER A 316 4.81 0.62 -2.60
CA SER A 316 5.06 1.47 -1.42
C SER A 316 4.06 1.30 -0.27
N GLY A 317 2.93 0.60 -0.47
CA GLY A 317 1.82 0.56 0.49
C GLY A 317 2.21 -0.01 1.85
N VAL A 318 2.81 -1.20 1.88
CA VAL A 318 3.23 -1.87 3.13
C VAL A 318 4.26 -1.04 3.89
N TYR A 319 5.25 -0.48 3.17
CA TYR A 319 6.26 0.37 3.79
C TYR A 319 5.64 1.64 4.42
N LEU A 320 4.78 2.34 3.69
CA LEU A 320 4.12 3.54 4.21
C LEU A 320 3.20 3.23 5.40
N ALA A 321 2.55 2.07 5.41
CA ALA A 321 1.73 1.63 6.52
C ALA A 321 2.57 1.32 7.77
N MET A 322 3.63 0.52 7.65
CA MET A 322 4.44 0.11 8.78
C MET A 322 5.31 1.26 9.33
N SER A 323 6.00 2.01 8.46
CA SER A 323 6.79 3.18 8.88
C SER A 323 5.91 4.31 9.42
N GLY A 324 4.69 4.45 8.87
CA GLY A 324 3.67 5.36 9.39
C GLY A 324 3.20 4.94 10.79
N ALA A 325 2.99 3.64 11.01
CA ALA A 325 2.62 3.07 12.31
C ALA A 325 3.68 3.33 13.38
N GLU A 326 4.97 3.09 13.08
CA GLU A 326 6.07 3.39 14.01
C GLU A 326 6.03 4.84 14.49
N LYS A 327 5.83 5.78 13.57
CA LYS A 327 5.77 7.20 13.91
C LYS A 327 4.46 7.61 14.57
N ALA A 328 3.35 6.95 14.22
CA ALA A 328 2.08 7.14 14.91
C ALA A 328 2.18 6.69 16.38
N VAL A 329 2.84 5.56 16.64
CA VAL A 329 3.08 5.07 18.01
C VAL A 329 3.89 6.07 18.85
N GLU A 330 4.86 6.77 18.28
CA GLU A 330 5.58 7.86 18.98
C GLU A 330 4.64 9.01 19.38
N VAL A 331 3.67 9.34 18.51
CA VAL A 331 2.64 10.36 18.80
C VAL A 331 1.69 9.87 19.89
N VAL A 332 1.20 8.62 19.78
CA VAL A 332 0.28 8.02 20.77
C VAL A 332 0.93 7.93 22.13
N ASP A 333 2.16 7.42 22.24
CA ASP A 333 2.92 7.31 23.48
C ASP A 333 3.07 8.66 24.18
N ARG A 334 3.44 9.69 23.42
CA ARG A 334 3.55 11.05 23.96
C ARG A 334 2.20 11.63 24.35
N ALA A 335 1.16 11.44 23.54
CA ALA A 335 -0.19 11.93 23.81
C ALA A 335 -0.81 11.30 25.07
N LEU A 336 -0.54 10.02 25.32
CA LEU A 336 -1.02 9.31 26.51
C LEU A 336 -0.36 9.81 27.79
N ARG A 337 0.90 10.28 27.71
CA ARG A 337 1.67 10.83 28.85
C ARG A 337 1.46 12.33 29.04
N ASP A 338 1.52 13.09 27.92
CA ASP A 338 1.35 14.54 27.90
C ASP A 338 0.41 14.93 26.76
N PRO A 339 -0.86 15.04 27.09
CA PRO A 339 -1.87 15.40 26.12
C PRO A 339 -1.71 16.75 25.42
N ALA A 340 -1.01 17.69 25.99
CA ALA A 340 -0.86 19.03 25.42
C ALA A 340 -0.02 19.02 24.12
N CYS A 341 0.91 18.06 23.99
CA CYS A 341 1.80 17.96 22.84
C CYS A 341 1.17 17.26 21.62
N GLU A 342 0.03 16.55 21.78
CA GLU A 342 -0.57 15.66 20.79
C GLU A 342 -0.75 16.30 19.41
N MET A 343 -1.50 17.40 19.34
CA MET A 343 -1.83 18.02 18.07
C MET A 343 -0.61 18.62 17.34
N THR A 344 0.41 19.03 18.09
CA THR A 344 1.67 19.54 17.53
C THR A 344 2.45 18.40 16.86
N LEU A 345 2.57 17.26 17.55
CA LEU A 345 3.25 16.06 17.03
C LEU A 345 2.48 15.46 15.86
N MET A 346 1.15 15.41 15.95
CA MET A 346 0.26 14.95 14.88
C MET A 346 0.47 15.75 13.59
N ARG A 347 0.44 17.08 13.67
CA ARG A 347 0.65 17.97 12.51
C ARG A 347 2.05 17.78 11.90
N LYS A 348 3.08 17.58 12.73
CA LYS A 348 4.44 17.31 12.28
C LYS A 348 4.52 15.97 11.52
N LEU A 349 3.90 14.93 12.05
CA LEU A 349 3.83 13.63 11.42
C LEU A 349 3.05 13.70 10.10
N GLU A 350 1.87 14.31 10.10
CA GLU A 350 1.05 14.48 8.90
C GLU A 350 1.81 15.20 7.78
N LYS A 351 2.49 16.31 8.11
CA LYS A 351 3.33 17.06 7.16
C LYS A 351 4.42 16.18 6.55
N ARG A 352 5.08 15.36 7.37
CA ARG A 352 6.13 14.42 6.94
C ARG A 352 5.57 13.34 6.01
N GLN A 353 4.47 12.69 6.39
CA GLN A 353 3.82 11.65 5.59
C GLN A 353 3.32 12.21 4.25
N ARG A 354 2.64 13.34 4.26
CA ARG A 354 2.19 14.00 3.02
C ARG A 354 3.35 14.37 2.10
N ALA A 355 4.50 14.78 2.65
CA ALA A 355 5.67 15.11 1.86
C ALA A 355 6.25 13.86 1.15
N ALA A 356 6.36 12.72 1.84
CA ALA A 356 6.81 11.47 1.26
C ALA A 356 5.82 10.97 0.18
N MET A 357 4.54 10.97 0.47
CA MET A 357 3.50 10.59 -0.48
C MET A 357 3.50 11.46 -1.74
N LYS A 358 3.71 12.79 -1.62
CA LYS A 358 3.86 13.69 -2.77
C LYS A 358 5.08 13.36 -3.64
N ARG A 359 6.14 12.81 -3.06
CA ARG A 359 7.32 12.37 -3.82
C ARG A 359 6.99 11.13 -4.66
N PHE A 360 6.39 10.10 -4.06
CA PHE A 360 5.90 8.93 -4.80
C PHE A 360 4.86 9.32 -5.86
N ALA A 361 3.87 10.11 -5.49
CA ALA A 361 2.78 10.54 -6.37
C ALA A 361 3.29 11.26 -7.64
N PHE A 362 4.42 11.98 -7.56
CA PHE A 362 5.02 12.61 -8.74
C PHE A 362 5.36 11.56 -9.81
N PHE A 363 5.99 10.46 -9.42
CA PHE A 363 6.37 9.38 -10.33
C PHE A 363 5.15 8.55 -10.72
N ILE A 364 4.34 8.13 -9.77
CA ILE A 364 3.15 7.31 -9.96
C ILE A 364 2.21 7.94 -11.00
N TYR A 365 1.84 9.21 -10.81
CA TYR A 365 0.87 9.87 -11.70
C TYR A 365 1.41 10.16 -13.10
N ARG A 366 2.71 9.99 -13.31
CA ARG A 366 3.38 10.19 -14.60
C ARG A 366 3.89 8.91 -15.23
N PHE A 367 3.80 7.80 -14.49
CA PHE A 367 4.39 6.52 -14.90
C PHE A 367 3.90 6.06 -16.28
N ASN A 368 2.60 6.17 -16.53
CA ASN A 368 1.99 5.83 -17.83
C ASN A 368 2.15 6.92 -18.90
N GLY A 369 2.87 8.00 -18.61
CA GLY A 369 3.11 9.07 -19.57
C GLY A 369 4.35 8.82 -20.45
N PRO A 370 4.34 9.22 -21.74
CA PRO A 370 5.37 8.85 -22.70
C PRO A 370 6.76 9.31 -22.30
N VAL A 371 6.89 10.48 -21.66
CA VAL A 371 8.17 11.01 -21.20
C VAL A 371 8.73 10.14 -20.06
N MET A 372 7.90 9.76 -19.10
CA MET A 372 8.33 8.92 -17.98
C MET A 372 8.67 7.51 -18.46
N GLN A 373 7.86 6.91 -19.32
CA GLN A 373 8.15 5.62 -19.94
C GLN A 373 9.49 5.64 -20.67
N LYS A 374 9.75 6.67 -21.49
CA LYS A 374 11.04 6.82 -22.19
C LYS A 374 12.22 6.91 -21.22
N MET A 375 12.05 7.63 -20.09
CA MET A 375 13.12 7.76 -19.08
C MET A 375 13.39 6.44 -18.34
N PHE A 376 12.37 5.57 -18.16
CA PHE A 376 12.53 4.25 -17.54
C PHE A 376 13.04 3.20 -18.54
N ARG A 377 12.61 3.24 -19.81
CA ARG A 377 13.05 2.31 -20.86
C ARG A 377 14.48 2.54 -21.31
N GLN A 378 14.93 3.81 -21.27
CA GLN A 378 16.28 4.22 -21.68
C GLN A 378 16.90 5.13 -20.61
N PRO A 379 17.24 4.58 -19.43
CA PRO A 379 17.78 5.37 -18.34
C PRO A 379 19.15 5.93 -18.75
N ARG A 380 19.34 7.22 -18.52
CA ARG A 380 20.64 7.88 -18.65
C ARG A 380 21.12 8.24 -17.27
N ASN A 381 22.19 7.60 -16.81
CA ASN A 381 22.76 7.85 -15.49
C ASN A 381 23.62 9.11 -15.46
N ILE A 382 23.05 10.23 -15.86
CA ILE A 382 23.70 11.54 -15.79
C ILE A 382 23.54 12.06 -14.36
N TRP A 383 24.66 12.46 -13.74
CA TRP A 383 24.68 13.01 -12.37
C TRP A 383 24.01 12.12 -11.31
N GLN A 384 24.10 10.81 -11.44
CA GLN A 384 23.50 9.83 -10.52
C GLN A 384 21.96 9.97 -10.40
N LEU A 385 21.28 10.36 -11.47
CA LEU A 385 19.80 10.46 -11.45
C LEU A 385 19.15 9.10 -11.31
N GLU A 386 19.71 8.07 -11.94
CA GLU A 386 19.23 6.69 -11.84
C GLU A 386 19.32 6.19 -10.39
N GLN A 387 20.46 6.39 -9.71
CA GLN A 387 20.62 6.01 -8.30
C GLN A 387 19.62 6.76 -7.40
N GLY A 388 19.31 8.01 -7.70
CA GLY A 388 18.27 8.76 -7.00
C GLY A 388 16.88 8.15 -7.18
N VAL A 389 16.59 7.64 -8.39
CA VAL A 389 15.34 6.90 -8.67
C VAL A 389 15.35 5.55 -7.96
N ILE A 390 16.49 4.81 -7.98
CA ILE A 390 16.62 3.54 -7.24
C ILE A 390 16.37 3.77 -5.74
N SER A 391 16.96 4.80 -5.14
CA SER A 391 16.72 5.13 -3.73
C SER A 391 15.23 5.42 -3.45
N MET A 392 14.53 6.09 -4.37
CA MET A 392 13.10 6.30 -4.28
C MET A 392 12.32 4.99 -4.38
N LEU A 393 12.69 4.10 -5.32
CA LEU A 393 12.09 2.78 -5.47
C LEU A 393 12.38 1.87 -4.28
N ALA A 394 13.51 2.07 -3.59
CA ALA A 394 13.85 1.39 -2.35
C ALA A 394 13.04 1.89 -1.12
N GLY A 395 12.32 3.01 -1.25
CA GLY A 395 11.53 3.62 -0.17
C GLY A 395 12.27 4.70 0.63
N ASP A 396 13.48 5.08 0.24
CA ASP A 396 14.29 6.10 0.94
C ASP A 396 13.85 7.52 0.55
N LEU A 397 12.72 7.95 1.11
CA LEU A 397 12.06 9.22 0.82
C LEU A 397 11.99 10.19 1.98
N PHE A 398 12.38 9.73 3.16
CA PHE A 398 12.38 10.55 4.36
C PHE A 398 13.81 11.01 4.67
N ASP A 399 13.98 12.28 4.95
CA ASP A 399 15.16 12.87 5.61
C ASP A 399 16.56 12.60 4.98
N MET A 400 16.62 12.22 3.67
CA MET A 400 17.88 12.01 2.93
C MET A 400 18.15 13.16 1.95
N PRO A 401 18.91 14.20 2.35
CA PRO A 401 19.12 15.40 1.51
C PRO A 401 19.71 15.11 0.14
N LEU A 402 20.62 14.12 0.02
CA LEU A 402 21.22 13.72 -1.22
C LEU A 402 20.18 13.15 -2.20
N VAL A 403 19.38 12.17 -1.75
CA VAL A 403 18.30 11.58 -2.54
C VAL A 403 17.32 12.66 -2.98
N LEU A 404 16.90 13.53 -2.05
CA LEU A 404 15.95 14.61 -2.35
C LEU A 404 16.48 15.61 -3.38
N ARG A 405 17.79 15.91 -3.37
CA ARG A 405 18.43 16.75 -4.41
C ARG A 405 18.39 16.07 -5.77
N LYS A 406 18.71 14.77 -5.85
CA LYS A 406 18.67 14.02 -7.11
C LYS A 406 17.24 13.90 -7.65
N LEU A 407 16.24 13.68 -6.78
CA LEU A 407 14.83 13.68 -7.20
C LEU A 407 14.34 15.06 -7.68
N ARG A 408 14.84 16.17 -7.10
CA ARG A 408 14.55 17.52 -7.63
C ARG A 408 15.16 17.72 -9.01
N LEU A 409 16.41 17.30 -9.20
CA LEU A 409 17.09 17.38 -10.49
C LEU A 409 16.36 16.49 -11.54
N PHE A 410 15.95 15.26 -11.16
CA PHE A 410 15.14 14.41 -12.02
C PHE A 410 13.85 15.12 -12.48
N LYS A 411 13.15 15.81 -11.56
CA LYS A 411 11.94 16.58 -11.90
C LYS A 411 12.24 17.71 -12.89
N LEU A 412 13.39 18.37 -12.77
CA LEU A 412 13.81 19.39 -13.72
C LEU A 412 14.07 18.79 -15.10
N VAL A 413 14.84 17.70 -15.17
CA VAL A 413 15.09 16.97 -16.42
C VAL A 413 13.78 16.49 -17.04
N TYR A 414 12.87 15.91 -16.25
CA TYR A 414 11.54 15.53 -16.71
C TYR A 414 10.77 16.73 -17.31
N ALA A 415 10.83 17.90 -16.68
CA ALA A 415 10.17 19.11 -17.18
C ALA A 415 10.75 19.55 -18.53
N VAL A 416 12.09 19.51 -18.70
CA VAL A 416 12.77 19.83 -19.98
C VAL A 416 12.34 18.86 -21.09
N TYR A 417 12.33 17.54 -20.82
CA TYR A 417 11.83 16.55 -21.78
C TYR A 417 10.35 16.77 -22.12
N THR A 418 9.53 17.10 -21.13
CA THR A 418 8.10 17.40 -21.36
C THR A 418 7.91 18.65 -22.22
N LEU A 419 8.75 19.67 -22.07
CA LEU A 419 8.70 20.87 -22.91
C LEU A 419 9.10 20.57 -24.36
N ARG A 420 10.11 19.72 -24.58
CA ARG A 420 10.49 19.28 -25.94
C ARG A 420 9.39 18.49 -26.63
N ASP A 421 8.70 17.64 -25.89
CA ASP A 421 7.62 16.80 -26.38
C ASP A 421 6.23 17.35 -26.00
N TRP A 422 6.09 18.67 -25.78
CA TRP A 422 4.93 19.29 -25.18
C TRP A 422 3.61 19.01 -25.90
N ARG A 423 3.65 18.88 -27.24
CA ARG A 423 2.45 18.60 -28.05
C ARG A 423 1.86 17.23 -27.69
N ARG A 424 2.70 16.20 -27.53
CA ARG A 424 2.28 14.83 -27.14
C ARG A 424 1.83 14.78 -25.69
N ALA A 425 2.59 15.39 -24.78
CA ALA A 425 2.24 15.49 -23.36
C ALA A 425 0.94 16.27 -23.12
N ARG A 426 0.65 17.30 -23.93
CA ARG A 426 -0.59 18.08 -23.84
C ARG A 426 -1.83 17.27 -24.29
N ARG A 427 -1.71 16.43 -25.32
CA ARG A 427 -2.81 15.55 -25.74
C ARG A 427 -3.18 14.56 -24.64
N GLU A 428 -2.20 13.90 -24.04
CA GLU A 428 -2.45 12.97 -22.95
C GLU A 428 -3.02 13.63 -21.69
N ARG A 429 -2.52 14.83 -21.33
CA ARG A 429 -3.09 15.58 -20.21
C ARG A 429 -4.55 15.95 -20.47
N LYS A 430 -4.89 16.41 -21.69
CA LYS A 430 -6.28 16.71 -22.07
C LYS A 430 -7.15 15.45 -21.99
N TYR A 431 -6.67 14.32 -22.49
CA TYR A 431 -7.38 13.06 -22.44
C TYR A 431 -7.66 12.62 -20.98
N ARG A 432 -6.64 12.64 -20.11
CA ARG A 432 -6.81 12.32 -18.69
C ARG A 432 -7.79 13.25 -17.97
N LEU A 433 -7.73 14.55 -18.23
CA LEU A 433 -8.65 15.52 -17.65
C LEU A 433 -10.08 15.35 -18.18
N ALA A 434 -10.23 15.03 -19.46
CA ALA A 434 -11.53 14.74 -20.05
C ALA A 434 -12.16 13.48 -19.42
N GLN A 435 -11.38 12.41 -19.26
CA GLN A 435 -11.85 11.20 -18.61
C GLN A 435 -12.24 11.43 -17.15
N ALA A 436 -11.44 12.18 -16.39
CA ALA A 436 -11.77 12.53 -15.02
C ALA A 436 -13.09 13.33 -14.92
N ARG A 437 -13.39 14.20 -15.89
CA ARG A 437 -14.65 14.95 -15.95
C ARG A 437 -15.85 14.08 -16.32
N LEU A 438 -15.68 13.18 -17.26
CA LEU A 438 -16.76 12.30 -17.74
C LEU A 438 -17.21 11.27 -16.68
N GLN A 439 -16.31 10.83 -15.82
CA GLN A 439 -16.63 9.93 -14.71
C GLN A 439 -17.69 10.50 -13.75
N PHE A 440 -17.79 11.82 -13.64
CA PHE A 440 -18.76 12.47 -12.75
C PHE A 440 -20.05 12.92 -13.44
N SER A 441 -20.09 12.92 -14.79
CA SER A 441 -21.25 13.42 -15.55
C SER A 441 -22.17 12.34 -16.11
N GLY A 442 -21.85 11.04 -15.92
CA GLY A 442 -22.68 9.93 -16.40
C GLY A 442 -22.71 9.76 -17.94
N GLY A 443 -21.85 10.48 -18.67
CA GLY A 443 -21.81 10.43 -20.13
C GLY A 443 -20.96 9.30 -20.69
N THR A 444 -21.34 8.76 -21.83
CA THR A 444 -20.56 7.81 -22.63
C THR A 444 -19.40 8.51 -23.33
N THR A 445 -18.19 8.00 -23.19
CA THR A 445 -16.97 8.56 -23.81
C THR A 445 -16.80 8.07 -25.24
N PRO A 446 -16.45 8.92 -26.21
CA PRO A 446 -15.92 8.46 -27.49
C PRO A 446 -14.55 7.81 -27.30
N LEU A 447 -14.35 6.65 -27.88
CA LEU A 447 -13.23 5.74 -27.65
C LEU A 447 -11.98 6.00 -28.49
N ASP A 448 -11.95 7.03 -29.35
CA ASP A 448 -10.79 7.24 -30.22
C ASP A 448 -10.35 8.71 -30.28
N PRO A 449 -9.10 9.00 -29.98
CA PRO A 449 -8.42 10.18 -30.49
C PRO A 449 -7.62 9.76 -31.72
N ALA A 450 -8.13 10.00 -32.91
CA ALA A 450 -7.36 9.97 -34.14
C ALA A 450 -6.12 10.89 -34.07
#